data_c64927b0704d3dce885a394e3c974af1
#
_entry.id   c64927b0704d3dce885a394e3c974af1
#
_cell.length_a   1.000
_cell.length_b   1.000
_cell.length_c   1.000
_cell.angle_alpha   90.00
_cell.angle_beta   90.00
_cell.angle_gamma   90.00
#
_symmetry.space_group_name_H-M   'P 1'
#
loop_
_entity.id
_entity.type
_entity.pdbx_description
1 polymer ?
#
loop_
_entity_poly.entity_id
_entity_poly.type
_entity_poly.pdbx_seq_one_letter_code
_entity_poly.pdbx_strand_id
1 'polypeptide(L)'
;IIDGSGVLHDPIGIDRGELVRLAKERRMISHFDVSKLSPEGYRVLVEDRNVTLPSGQVITDGFAFRNRAHLLFKADLFVPCGGRPESINISNVNELIKDGDKCSYKYIVEGANLFITRQARLELEKHGVILYPDASANKGGVTSSSLEVLVGLSLSDDEYISNMLFVDGKPTQFY
;
A
#
# COMPACT_ATOMS: atom_id res chain seq x y z
N ILE A 1 -5.18 -6.89 -3.59
CA ILE A 1 -4.71 -6.28 -2.32
C ILE A 1 -3.73 -7.23 -1.67
N ILE A 2 -2.65 -6.68 -1.10
CA ILE A 2 -1.63 -7.43 -0.35
C ILE A 2 -1.48 -6.75 1.00
N ASP A 3 -1.67 -7.51 2.09
CA ASP A 3 -1.46 -7.00 3.45
C ASP A 3 -0.67 -7.99 4.33
N GLY A 4 -0.63 -7.74 5.63
CA GLY A 4 0.09 -8.58 6.59
C GLY A 4 -0.41 -10.03 6.64
N SER A 5 -1.67 -10.28 6.32
CA SER A 5 -2.31 -11.60 6.41
C SER A 5 -2.25 -12.40 5.11
N GLY A 6 -2.01 -11.76 3.93
CA GLY A 6 -1.98 -12.51 2.68
C GLY A 6 -2.15 -11.69 1.42
N VAL A 7 -2.69 -12.33 0.40
CA VAL A 7 -3.00 -11.81 -0.93
C VAL A 7 -4.47 -12.06 -1.24
N LEU A 8 -5.18 -11.03 -1.67
CA LEU A 8 -6.55 -11.08 -2.17
C LEU A 8 -6.56 -10.57 -3.60
N HIS A 9 -7.04 -11.37 -4.53
CA HIS A 9 -7.10 -11.07 -5.94
C HIS A 9 -8.46 -11.43 -6.52
N ASP A 10 -8.99 -10.54 -7.36
CA ASP A 10 -10.16 -10.82 -8.18
C ASP A 10 -10.03 -10.09 -9.52
N PRO A 11 -10.02 -10.78 -10.66
CA PRO A 11 -9.80 -10.17 -11.97
C PRO A 11 -10.94 -9.26 -12.43
N ILE A 12 -12.16 -9.47 -11.92
CA ILE A 12 -13.31 -8.61 -12.22
C ILE A 12 -13.47 -7.45 -11.23
N GLY A 13 -12.63 -7.40 -10.20
CA GLY A 13 -12.62 -6.38 -9.14
C GLY A 13 -13.15 -6.91 -7.82
N ILE A 14 -12.53 -6.46 -6.74
CA ILE A 14 -12.88 -6.85 -5.37
C ILE A 14 -14.12 -6.08 -4.92
N ASP A 15 -15.07 -6.73 -4.23
CA ASP A 15 -16.29 -6.11 -3.71
C ASP A 15 -15.97 -4.91 -2.82
N ARG A 16 -16.41 -3.71 -3.25
CA ARG A 16 -16.12 -2.45 -2.56
C ARG A 16 -16.84 -2.33 -1.23
N GLY A 17 -18.03 -2.88 -1.11
CA GLY A 17 -18.80 -2.86 0.13
C GLY A 17 -18.06 -3.62 1.23
N GLU A 18 -17.54 -4.79 0.88
CA GLU A 18 -16.76 -5.62 1.79
C GLU A 18 -15.42 -4.97 2.17
N LEU A 19 -14.73 -4.33 1.22
CA LEU A 19 -13.52 -3.57 1.53
C LEU A 19 -13.79 -2.40 2.49
N VAL A 20 -14.89 -1.68 2.29
CA VAL A 20 -15.30 -0.59 3.19
C VAL A 20 -15.63 -1.12 4.59
N ARG A 21 -16.30 -2.29 4.69
CA ARG A 21 -16.56 -2.94 5.97
C ARG A 21 -15.25 -3.26 6.69
N LEU A 22 -14.32 -3.95 6.01
CA LEU A 22 -13.01 -4.29 6.58
C LEU A 22 -12.24 -3.04 7.04
N ALA A 23 -12.25 -1.98 6.24
CA ALA A 23 -11.58 -0.73 6.58
C ALA A 23 -12.18 -0.08 7.83
N LYS A 24 -13.50 0.00 7.94
CA LYS A 24 -14.20 0.54 9.12
C LYS A 24 -13.93 -0.30 10.38
N GLU A 25 -13.87 -1.61 10.24
CA GLU A 25 -13.58 -2.54 11.32
C GLU A 25 -12.07 -2.68 11.61
N ARG A 26 -11.21 -2.03 10.81
CA ARG A 26 -9.74 -2.14 10.88
C ARG A 26 -9.28 -3.61 10.82
N ARG A 27 -9.89 -4.38 9.93
CA ARG A 27 -9.58 -5.80 9.72
C ARG A 27 -8.74 -6.00 8.46
N MET A 28 -7.89 -7.03 8.50
CA MET A 28 -7.10 -7.47 7.36
C MET A 28 -7.93 -8.32 6.40
N ILE A 29 -7.40 -8.56 5.19
CA ILE A 29 -8.04 -9.37 4.15
C ILE A 29 -8.31 -10.82 4.56
N SER A 30 -7.67 -11.34 5.62
CA SER A 30 -8.01 -12.62 6.20
C SER A 30 -9.48 -12.73 6.63
N HIS A 31 -10.12 -11.60 6.92
CA HIS A 31 -11.53 -11.50 7.31
C HIS A 31 -12.46 -11.15 6.13
N PHE A 32 -11.95 -11.12 4.91
CA PHE A 32 -12.76 -10.88 3.71
C PHE A 32 -13.74 -12.04 3.48
N ASP A 33 -14.98 -11.73 3.18
CA ASP A 33 -15.99 -12.73 2.83
C ASP A 33 -15.70 -13.29 1.41
N VAL A 34 -15.11 -14.49 1.37
CA VAL A 34 -14.70 -15.11 0.11
C VAL A 34 -15.87 -15.47 -0.81
N SER A 35 -17.11 -15.53 -0.29
CA SER A 35 -18.30 -15.76 -1.12
C SER A 35 -18.58 -14.59 -2.10
N LYS A 36 -17.95 -13.45 -1.86
CA LYS A 36 -18.04 -12.26 -2.71
C LYS A 36 -16.98 -12.19 -3.81
N LEU A 37 -16.10 -13.18 -3.88
CA LEU A 37 -15.14 -13.31 -4.97
C LEU A 37 -15.80 -13.93 -6.20
N SER A 38 -15.32 -13.52 -7.38
CA SER A 38 -15.66 -14.21 -8.63
C SER A 38 -15.10 -15.62 -8.65
N PRO A 39 -15.55 -16.49 -9.58
CA PRO A 39 -14.99 -17.84 -9.72
C PRO A 39 -13.48 -17.89 -9.97
N GLU A 40 -12.89 -16.82 -10.53
CA GLU A 40 -11.46 -16.69 -10.76
C GLU A 40 -10.73 -15.92 -9.64
N GLY A 41 -11.50 -15.35 -8.70
CA GLY A 41 -10.98 -14.67 -7.53
C GLY A 41 -10.42 -15.64 -6.49
N TYR A 42 -9.44 -15.21 -5.71
CA TYR A 42 -8.86 -16.03 -4.66
C TYR A 42 -8.29 -15.19 -3.52
N ARG A 43 -8.19 -15.84 -2.37
CA ARG A 43 -7.45 -15.35 -1.22
C ARG A 43 -6.43 -16.42 -0.81
N VAL A 44 -5.17 -16.02 -0.65
CA VAL A 44 -4.09 -16.88 -0.11
C VAL A 44 -3.55 -16.20 1.13
N LEU A 45 -3.63 -16.89 2.28
CA LEU A 45 -3.13 -16.39 3.55
C LEU A 45 -1.66 -16.81 3.76
N VAL A 46 -0.96 -16.11 4.65
CA VAL A 46 0.46 -16.38 4.91
C VAL A 46 0.73 -17.75 5.52
N GLU A 47 -0.24 -18.27 6.26
CA GLU A 47 -0.21 -19.64 6.85
C GLU A 47 -0.56 -20.75 5.87
N ASP A 48 -1.15 -20.43 4.72
CA ASP A 48 -1.59 -21.42 3.75
C ASP A 48 -0.42 -22.19 3.13
N ARG A 49 -0.66 -23.46 2.87
CA ARG A 49 0.29 -24.38 2.22
C ARG A 49 -0.41 -25.19 1.14
N ASN A 50 0.25 -25.31 -0.02
CA ASN A 50 -0.22 -26.09 -1.17
C ASN A 50 -1.64 -25.74 -1.63
N VAL A 51 -1.94 -24.44 -1.70
CA VAL A 51 -3.22 -23.92 -2.20
C VAL A 51 -3.23 -23.97 -3.71
N THR A 52 -4.24 -24.60 -4.30
CA THR A 52 -4.46 -24.56 -5.75
C THR A 52 -5.34 -23.36 -6.10
N LEU A 53 -4.81 -22.45 -6.92
CA LEU A 53 -5.57 -21.30 -7.43
C LEU A 53 -6.56 -21.74 -8.53
N PRO A 54 -7.58 -20.91 -8.85
CA PRO A 54 -8.51 -21.20 -9.94
C PRO A 54 -7.81 -21.43 -11.30
N SER A 55 -6.65 -20.85 -11.53
CA SER A 55 -5.80 -21.06 -12.72
C SER A 55 -5.14 -22.46 -12.78
N GLY A 56 -5.23 -23.27 -11.71
CA GLY A 56 -4.52 -24.53 -11.56
C GLY A 56 -3.09 -24.38 -11.00
N GLN A 57 -2.60 -23.16 -10.81
CA GLN A 57 -1.30 -22.92 -10.16
C GLN A 57 -1.35 -23.33 -8.69
N VAL A 58 -0.33 -24.04 -8.21
CA VAL A 58 -0.19 -24.41 -6.79
C VAL A 58 0.74 -23.43 -6.09
N ILE A 59 0.25 -22.79 -5.03
CA ILE A 59 1.03 -21.96 -4.13
C ILE A 59 1.47 -22.83 -2.95
N THR A 60 2.73 -23.20 -2.93
CA THR A 60 3.30 -24.10 -1.91
C THR A 60 3.48 -23.42 -0.55
N ASP A 61 3.73 -22.10 -0.54
CA ASP A 61 3.97 -21.30 0.66
C ASP A 61 3.32 -19.92 0.51
N GLY A 62 2.25 -19.66 1.28
CA GLY A 62 1.51 -18.40 1.27
C GLY A 62 2.34 -17.20 1.73
N PHE A 63 3.26 -17.40 2.69
CA PHE A 63 4.16 -16.34 3.15
C PHE A 63 5.14 -15.90 2.04
N ALA A 64 5.78 -16.87 1.38
CA ALA A 64 6.68 -16.59 0.25
C ALA A 64 5.91 -15.94 -0.92
N PHE A 65 4.70 -16.42 -1.22
CA PHE A 65 3.83 -15.85 -2.26
C PHE A 65 3.47 -14.40 -1.94
N ARG A 66 2.99 -14.12 -0.71
CA ARG A 66 2.65 -12.75 -0.29
C ARG A 66 3.85 -11.81 -0.38
N ASN A 67 5.05 -12.27 -0.03
CA ASN A 67 6.25 -11.45 -0.06
C ASN A 67 6.67 -11.05 -1.48
N ARG A 68 6.31 -11.83 -2.49
CA ARG A 68 6.65 -11.59 -3.89
C ARG A 68 5.47 -11.12 -4.76
N ALA A 69 4.26 -11.11 -4.22
CA ALA A 69 3.04 -10.86 -4.98
C ALA A 69 3.10 -9.54 -5.77
N HIS A 70 3.69 -8.48 -5.21
CA HIS A 70 3.86 -7.19 -5.88
C HIS A 70 4.78 -7.24 -7.12
N LEU A 71 5.58 -8.29 -7.30
CA LEU A 71 6.40 -8.53 -8.50
C LEU A 71 5.68 -9.41 -9.54
N LEU A 72 4.63 -10.11 -9.13
CA LEU A 72 3.93 -11.09 -9.96
C LEU A 72 2.71 -10.52 -10.68
N PHE A 73 2.05 -9.55 -10.06
CA PHE A 73 0.83 -8.96 -10.60
C PHE A 73 1.10 -7.87 -11.64
N LYS A 74 0.08 -7.62 -12.46
CA LYS A 74 0.02 -6.53 -13.43
C LYS A 74 -1.21 -5.68 -13.12
N ALA A 75 -1.04 -4.36 -13.12
CA ALA A 75 -2.13 -3.40 -12.95
C ALA A 75 -1.77 -2.06 -13.59
N ASP A 76 -2.77 -1.21 -13.85
CA ASP A 76 -2.48 0.16 -14.31
C ASP A 76 -1.80 0.98 -13.19
N LEU A 77 -2.24 0.83 -11.95
CA LEU A 77 -1.76 1.58 -10.81
C LEU A 77 -1.29 0.65 -9.68
N PHE A 78 -0.10 0.90 -9.16
CA PHE A 78 0.43 0.27 -7.96
C PHE A 78 0.63 1.30 -6.85
N VAL A 79 0.07 1.06 -5.67
CA VAL A 79 0.18 1.95 -4.51
C VAL A 79 0.76 1.17 -3.32
N PRO A 80 2.08 1.12 -3.17
CA PRO A 80 2.71 0.52 -2.00
C PRO A 80 2.45 1.38 -0.77
N CYS A 81 1.74 0.84 0.22
CA CYS A 81 1.43 1.50 1.50
C CYS A 81 1.97 0.72 2.71
N GLY A 82 2.61 -0.42 2.49
CA GLY A 82 3.16 -1.28 3.54
C GLY A 82 4.58 -0.90 3.94
N GLY A 83 4.90 -1.04 5.22
CA GLY A 83 6.22 -0.75 5.79
C GLY A 83 7.29 -1.81 5.44
N ARG A 84 7.67 -1.93 4.17
CA ARG A 84 8.70 -2.86 3.68
C ARG A 84 9.72 -2.10 2.83
N PRO A 85 10.71 -1.47 3.47
CA PRO A 85 11.74 -0.73 2.75
C PRO A 85 12.45 -1.61 1.72
N GLU A 86 12.81 -1.00 0.59
CA GLU A 86 13.59 -1.61 -0.50
C GLU A 86 13.00 -2.90 -1.08
N SER A 87 11.66 -3.06 -0.98
CA SER A 87 10.95 -4.22 -1.54
C SER A 87 11.08 -4.31 -3.06
N ILE A 88 11.26 -3.17 -3.75
CA ILE A 88 11.68 -3.09 -5.14
C ILE A 88 13.07 -2.44 -5.20
N ASN A 89 14.02 -3.19 -5.69
CA ASN A 89 15.43 -2.80 -5.78
C ASN A 89 16.05 -3.30 -7.09
N ILE A 90 17.32 -3.00 -7.31
CA ILE A 90 18.00 -3.34 -8.57
C ILE A 90 18.09 -4.85 -8.84
N SER A 91 18.01 -5.68 -7.81
CA SER A 91 18.08 -7.13 -7.98
C SER A 91 16.77 -7.76 -8.46
N ASN A 92 15.62 -7.07 -8.28
CA ASN A 92 14.31 -7.61 -8.62
C ASN A 92 13.46 -6.72 -9.54
N VAL A 93 13.87 -5.48 -9.82
CA VAL A 93 13.10 -4.56 -10.67
C VAL A 93 12.84 -5.12 -12.07
N ASN A 94 13.76 -5.92 -12.61
CA ASN A 94 13.62 -6.55 -13.92
C ASN A 94 12.46 -7.56 -13.97
N GLU A 95 12.00 -8.07 -12.84
CA GLU A 95 10.80 -8.93 -12.80
C GLU A 95 9.51 -8.17 -13.13
N LEU A 96 9.51 -6.85 -12.96
CA LEU A 96 8.40 -5.96 -13.34
C LEU A 96 8.44 -5.56 -14.81
N ILE A 97 9.62 -5.64 -15.45
CA ILE A 97 9.83 -5.27 -16.84
C ILE A 97 9.75 -6.54 -17.68
N LYS A 98 8.66 -6.69 -18.41
CA LYS A 98 8.35 -7.89 -19.20
C LYS A 98 8.21 -7.53 -20.69
N ASP A 99 8.20 -8.54 -21.54
CA ASP A 99 7.91 -8.53 -22.98
C ASP A 99 7.97 -7.17 -23.70
N GLY A 100 9.12 -6.85 -24.31
CA GLY A 100 9.28 -5.67 -25.14
C GLY A 100 9.30 -4.34 -24.35
N ASP A 101 9.97 -4.33 -23.23
CA ASP A 101 10.18 -3.15 -22.37
C ASP A 101 8.91 -2.59 -21.69
N LYS A 102 7.86 -3.37 -21.57
CA LYS A 102 6.64 -2.96 -20.88
C LYS A 102 6.70 -3.35 -19.40
N CYS A 103 6.53 -2.37 -18.52
CA CYS A 103 6.41 -2.62 -17.09
C CYS A 103 5.03 -3.20 -16.72
N SER A 104 5.01 -4.03 -15.68
CA SER A 104 3.76 -4.58 -15.10
C SER A 104 2.84 -3.50 -14.53
N TYR A 105 3.35 -2.31 -14.24
CA TYR A 105 2.61 -1.15 -13.74
C TYR A 105 2.85 0.06 -14.63
N LYS A 106 1.78 0.80 -14.94
CA LYS A 106 1.84 2.04 -15.70
C LYS A 106 2.11 3.25 -14.79
N TYR A 107 1.48 3.24 -13.62
CA TYR A 107 1.61 4.27 -12.61
C TYR A 107 2.02 3.65 -11.28
N ILE A 108 2.92 4.31 -10.56
CA ILE A 108 3.29 3.95 -9.19
C ILE A 108 3.22 5.19 -8.31
N VAL A 109 2.53 5.08 -7.16
CA VAL A 109 2.41 6.16 -6.17
C VAL A 109 2.84 5.62 -4.80
N GLU A 110 4.00 6.04 -4.31
CA GLU A 110 4.58 5.53 -3.08
C GLU A 110 3.94 6.16 -1.83
N GLY A 111 2.94 5.48 -1.26
CA GLY A 111 2.41 5.82 0.06
C GLY A 111 3.32 5.37 1.21
N ALA A 112 4.15 4.35 1.00
CA ALA A 112 5.14 3.87 1.97
C ALA A 112 6.50 4.53 1.75
N ASN A 113 7.22 4.83 2.84
CA ASN A 113 8.57 5.35 2.75
C ASN A 113 9.55 4.27 2.25
N LEU A 114 10.45 4.67 1.35
CA LEU A 114 11.58 3.88 0.88
C LEU A 114 11.21 2.51 0.29
N PHE A 115 10.00 2.34 -0.24
CA PHE A 115 9.56 1.05 -0.80
C PHE A 115 10.35 0.66 -2.05
N ILE A 116 10.71 1.65 -2.86
CA ILE A 116 11.49 1.48 -4.10
C ILE A 116 12.84 2.17 -3.94
N THR A 117 13.94 1.45 -4.17
CA THR A 117 15.26 2.08 -4.17
C THR A 117 15.41 3.08 -5.31
N ARG A 118 16.29 4.07 -5.14
CA ARG A 118 16.55 5.08 -6.17
C ARG A 118 16.95 4.47 -7.51
N GLN A 119 17.81 3.45 -7.50
CA GLN A 119 18.27 2.79 -8.72
C GLN A 119 17.12 2.07 -9.44
N ALA A 120 16.28 1.34 -8.69
CA ALA A 120 15.11 0.68 -9.26
C ALA A 120 14.09 1.70 -9.81
N ARG A 121 13.91 2.83 -9.15
CA ARG A 121 13.04 3.92 -9.61
C ARG A 121 13.48 4.45 -10.96
N LEU A 122 14.78 4.78 -11.11
CA LEU A 122 15.34 5.25 -12.39
C LEU A 122 15.18 4.21 -13.51
N GLU A 123 15.27 2.93 -13.16
CA GLU A 123 15.07 1.85 -14.13
C GLU A 123 13.60 1.76 -14.59
N LEU A 124 12.65 1.85 -13.66
CA LEU A 124 11.21 1.89 -14.00
C LEU A 124 10.83 3.10 -14.86
N GLU A 125 11.38 4.27 -14.55
CA GLU A 125 11.16 5.51 -15.32
C GLU A 125 11.69 5.41 -16.76
N LYS A 126 12.86 4.77 -16.99
CA LYS A 126 13.38 4.50 -18.33
C LYS A 126 12.43 3.65 -19.17
N HIS A 127 11.67 2.76 -18.54
CA HIS A 127 10.66 1.92 -19.17
C HIS A 127 9.25 2.53 -19.17
N GLY A 128 9.17 3.86 -19.01
CA GLY A 128 7.96 4.65 -19.20
C GLY A 128 6.96 4.58 -18.03
N VAL A 129 7.36 4.11 -16.85
CA VAL A 129 6.53 4.16 -15.65
C VAL A 129 6.44 5.59 -15.14
N ILE A 130 5.23 6.07 -14.91
CA ILE A 130 4.99 7.35 -14.24
C ILE A 130 5.00 7.10 -12.74
N LEU A 131 6.03 7.62 -12.05
CA LEU A 131 6.27 7.33 -10.65
C LEU A 131 6.22 8.60 -9.80
N TYR A 132 5.40 8.57 -8.75
CA TYR A 132 5.36 9.58 -7.70
C TYR A 132 6.04 9.01 -6.45
N PRO A 133 7.25 9.48 -6.12
CA PRO A 133 8.02 8.97 -5.00
C PRO A 133 7.40 9.36 -3.65
N ASP A 134 7.78 8.61 -2.62
CA ASP A 134 7.37 8.81 -1.24
C ASP A 134 7.51 10.27 -0.77
N ALA A 135 8.65 10.90 -1.08
CA ALA A 135 8.92 12.30 -0.72
C ALA A 135 7.90 13.32 -1.28
N SER A 136 7.12 12.98 -2.29
CA SER A 136 6.04 13.81 -2.83
C SER A 136 4.65 13.26 -2.52
N ALA A 137 4.47 11.94 -2.59
CA ALA A 137 3.16 11.31 -2.49
C ALA A 137 2.62 11.23 -1.05
N ASN A 138 3.49 11.13 -0.02
CA ASN A 138 3.08 10.95 1.38
C ASN A 138 3.42 12.13 2.30
N LYS A 139 3.67 13.31 1.77
CA LYS A 139 4.09 14.50 2.55
C LYS A 139 3.06 15.04 3.55
N GLY A 140 1.80 14.70 3.44
CA GLY A 140 0.74 15.27 4.29
C GLY A 140 1.04 15.14 5.78
N GLY A 141 1.47 13.97 6.25
CA GLY A 141 1.81 13.74 7.64
C GLY A 141 3.01 14.56 8.12
N VAL A 142 4.05 14.68 7.30
CA VAL A 142 5.24 15.49 7.62
C VAL A 142 4.89 16.98 7.65
N THR A 143 4.04 17.45 6.76
CA THR A 143 3.60 18.85 6.73
C THR A 143 2.82 19.20 8.00
N SER A 144 1.86 18.36 8.42
CA SER A 144 1.09 18.60 9.64
C SER A 144 1.96 18.59 10.89
N SER A 145 2.87 17.61 11.02
CA SER A 145 3.78 17.56 12.17
C SER A 145 4.76 18.72 12.23
N SER A 146 5.22 19.21 11.08
CA SER A 146 6.07 20.41 11.02
C SER A 146 5.32 21.66 11.47
N LEU A 147 4.06 21.82 11.07
CA LEU A 147 3.22 22.93 11.54
C LEU A 147 2.95 22.83 13.04
N GLU A 148 2.68 21.63 13.55
CA GLU A 148 2.50 21.40 15.00
C GLU A 148 3.73 21.81 15.79
N VAL A 149 4.93 21.42 15.36
CA VAL A 149 6.18 21.85 16.00
C VAL A 149 6.35 23.37 15.96
N LEU A 150 6.11 24.02 14.81
CA LEU A 150 6.21 25.47 14.68
C LEU A 150 5.24 26.20 15.62
N VAL A 151 4.02 25.73 15.72
CA VAL A 151 3.03 26.29 16.65
C VAL A 151 3.49 26.10 18.10
N GLY A 152 3.98 24.90 18.48
CA GLY A 152 4.52 24.63 19.81
C GLY A 152 5.73 25.51 20.18
N LEU A 153 6.54 25.90 19.18
CA LEU A 153 7.66 26.83 19.40
C LEU A 153 7.24 28.31 19.45
N SER A 154 6.06 28.64 18.93
CA SER A 154 5.58 30.03 18.81
C SER A 154 4.66 30.46 19.94
N LEU A 155 4.06 29.52 20.66
CA LEU A 155 3.12 29.75 21.74
C LEU A 155 3.73 29.37 23.09
N SER A 156 3.32 30.05 24.16
CA SER A 156 3.54 29.56 25.52
C SER A 156 2.69 28.31 25.80
N ASP A 157 3.01 27.55 26.84
CA ASP A 157 2.25 26.34 27.21
C ASP A 157 0.77 26.63 27.44
N ASP A 158 0.46 27.74 28.11
CA ASP A 158 -0.93 28.14 28.40
C ASP A 158 -1.69 28.53 27.11
N GLU A 159 -1.02 29.25 26.23
CA GLU A 159 -1.60 29.58 24.90
C GLU A 159 -1.79 28.34 24.04
N TYR A 160 -0.84 27.40 24.07
CA TYR A 160 -0.97 26.15 23.33
C TYR A 160 -2.15 25.32 23.86
N ILE A 161 -2.27 25.16 25.17
CA ILE A 161 -3.36 24.43 25.81
C ILE A 161 -4.72 25.06 25.47
N SER A 162 -4.83 26.39 25.57
CA SER A 162 -6.09 27.09 25.34
C SER A 162 -6.53 27.17 23.88
N ASN A 163 -5.58 27.19 22.94
CA ASN A 163 -5.87 27.42 21.53
C ASN A 163 -5.78 26.17 20.65
N MET A 164 -4.89 25.22 20.98
CA MET A 164 -4.58 24.07 20.12
C MET A 164 -5.22 22.78 20.60
N LEU A 165 -5.64 22.67 21.85
CA LEU A 165 -6.31 21.47 22.33
C LEU A 165 -7.82 21.53 22.11
N PHE A 166 -8.40 20.34 22.00
CA PHE A 166 -9.87 20.21 21.92
C PHE A 166 -10.50 20.52 23.27
N VAL A 167 -11.51 21.36 23.27
CA VAL A 167 -12.34 21.66 24.44
C VAL A 167 -13.67 20.94 24.25
N ASP A 168 -14.04 20.10 25.23
CA ASP A 168 -15.27 19.28 25.18
C ASP A 168 -15.42 18.47 23.87
N GLY A 169 -14.32 17.95 23.35
CA GLY A 169 -14.27 17.16 22.15
C GLY A 169 -14.47 17.96 20.84
N LYS A 170 -14.40 19.28 20.90
CA LYS A 170 -14.50 20.17 19.74
C LYS A 170 -13.19 20.94 19.54
N PRO A 171 -12.78 21.17 18.27
CA PRO A 171 -11.65 22.03 17.99
C PRO A 171 -11.95 23.47 18.44
N THR A 172 -10.90 24.17 18.88
CA THR A 172 -10.98 25.61 19.15
C THR A 172 -11.12 26.40 17.84
N GLN A 173 -11.46 27.69 17.94
CA GLN A 173 -11.53 28.56 16.75
C GLN A 173 -10.18 28.73 16.07
N PHE A 174 -9.08 28.59 16.81
CA PHE A 174 -7.72 28.72 16.29
C PHE A 174 -7.25 27.48 15.55
N TYR A 175 -7.70 26.29 15.95
CA TYR A 175 -7.35 25.02 15.34
C TYR A 175 -8.07 24.80 14.00
#